data_5f2d2c671a1ae72b416862f31261012b
#
_entry.id   5f2d2c671a1ae72b416862f31261012b
#
_cell.length_a   1.000
_cell.length_b   1.000
_cell.length_c   1.000
_cell.angle_alpha   90.00
_cell.angle_beta   90.00
_cell.angle_gamma   90.00
#
_symmetry.space_group_name_H-M   'P 1'
#
loop_
_entity.id
_entity.type
_entity.pdbx_description
1 polymer ?
#
loop_
_entity_poly.entity_id
_entity_poly.type
_entity_poly.pdbx_seq_one_letter_code
_entity_poly.pdbx_strand_id
1 'polypeptide(L)'
;MTDPGNKKDRIRKMKVMTTFGQGRWDQKFEQTVCFTEGDRENQVVNLYPEITYETFEGFGGAITQGAGYVYSQMPESEKKALMESYFSPERMHYQFVRIPIDSCDFSTGQYQAVSDPEDTAFETFDF
;
A
#
# COMPACT_ATOMS: atom_id res chain seq x y z
N MET A 1 -30.46 -27.74 23.47
CA MET A 1 -29.87 -26.54 24.11
C MET A 1 -28.38 -26.64 23.88
N THR A 2 -27.89 -26.01 22.83
CA THR A 2 -26.45 -25.96 22.49
C THR A 2 -25.88 -24.73 23.19
N ASP A 3 -24.92 -24.96 24.07
CA ASP A 3 -24.11 -23.98 24.77
C ASP A 3 -23.51 -22.96 23.76
N PRO A 4 -23.78 -21.67 23.87
CA PRO A 4 -23.10 -20.69 23.03
C PRO A 4 -21.67 -20.57 23.54
N GLY A 5 -20.77 -21.38 22.96
CA GLY A 5 -19.36 -21.43 23.29
C GLY A 5 -18.75 -20.05 23.52
N ASN A 6 -18.13 -19.93 24.64
CA ASN A 6 -17.47 -18.77 25.22
C ASN A 6 -16.64 -18.02 24.17
N LYS A 7 -17.11 -16.84 23.76
CA LYS A 7 -16.46 -15.96 22.78
C LYS A 7 -15.08 -15.42 23.20
N LYS A 8 -14.65 -15.69 24.44
CA LYS A 8 -13.38 -15.19 25.02
C LYS A 8 -12.12 -15.87 24.48
N ASP A 9 -12.24 -16.95 23.73
CA ASP A 9 -11.09 -17.78 23.31
C ASP A 9 -10.52 -17.48 21.90
N ARG A 10 -11.01 -16.44 21.20
CA ARG A 10 -10.74 -16.28 19.76
C ARG A 10 -9.42 -15.63 19.37
N ILE A 11 -8.76 -14.86 20.23
CA ILE A 11 -7.45 -14.26 19.90
C ILE A 11 -6.50 -14.45 21.08
N ARG A 12 -5.81 -15.57 21.13
CA ARG A 12 -4.80 -15.82 22.17
C ARG A 12 -3.37 -15.46 21.74
N LYS A 13 -3.14 -15.26 20.46
CA LYS A 13 -1.82 -14.97 19.91
C LYS A 13 -1.92 -13.97 18.77
N MET A 14 -0.99 -13.03 18.72
CA MET A 14 -0.81 -12.09 17.63
C MET A 14 0.63 -12.15 17.14
N LYS A 15 0.80 -12.18 15.82
CA LYS A 15 2.10 -12.04 15.18
C LYS A 15 2.39 -10.57 14.96
N VAL A 16 3.44 -10.07 15.57
CA VAL A 16 3.91 -8.69 15.41
C VAL A 16 5.15 -8.71 14.54
N MET A 17 5.12 -7.95 13.46
CA MET A 17 6.28 -7.73 12.60
C MET A 17 6.71 -6.28 12.74
N THR A 18 7.94 -6.07 13.18
CA THR A 18 8.52 -4.73 13.32
C THR A 18 9.68 -4.58 12.34
N THR A 19 9.68 -3.49 11.58
CA THR A 19 10.79 -3.11 10.69
C THR A 19 11.50 -1.90 11.30
N PHE A 20 12.79 -2.02 11.54
CA PHE A 20 13.60 -0.93 12.07
C PHE A 20 14.35 -0.22 10.95
N GLY A 21 14.22 1.11 10.89
CA GLY A 21 14.83 1.97 9.89
C GLY A 21 16.03 2.76 10.40
N GLN A 22 17.13 2.08 10.72
CA GLN A 22 18.44 2.75 10.86
C GLN A 22 19.37 2.25 9.75
N GLY A 23 19.14 2.74 8.52
CA GLY A 23 20.04 2.49 7.40
C GLY A 23 19.94 1.12 6.72
N ARG A 24 19.17 0.20 7.26
CA ARG A 24 18.89 -1.13 6.65
C ARG A 24 17.43 -1.49 6.84
N TRP A 25 16.65 -1.36 5.77
CA TRP A 25 15.22 -1.71 5.73
C TRP A 25 14.95 -3.24 5.72
N ASP A 26 16.01 -4.04 5.75
CA ASP A 26 15.98 -5.49 5.69
C ASP A 26 15.92 -6.18 7.07
N GLN A 27 16.03 -5.42 8.15
CA GLN A 27 15.90 -5.97 9.49
C GLN A 27 14.43 -6.09 9.89
N LYS A 28 13.90 -7.29 9.74
CA LYS A 28 12.58 -7.67 10.22
C LYS A 28 12.70 -8.38 11.54
N PHE A 29 12.00 -7.89 12.54
CA PHE A 29 11.84 -8.57 13.82
C PHE A 29 10.43 -9.16 13.88
N GLU A 30 10.34 -10.47 14.06
CA GLU A 30 9.07 -11.17 14.19
C GLU A 30 8.90 -11.65 15.62
N GLN A 31 7.79 -11.30 16.25
CA GLN A 31 7.46 -11.67 17.61
C GLN A 31 6.03 -12.21 17.68
N THR A 32 5.84 -13.29 18.44
CA THR A 32 4.52 -13.76 18.80
C THR A 32 4.16 -13.25 20.19
N VAL A 33 3.12 -12.44 20.26
CA VAL A 33 2.58 -11.92 21.53
C VAL A 33 1.40 -12.79 21.94
N CYS A 34 1.41 -13.26 23.19
CA CYS A 34 0.26 -13.95 23.79
C CYS A 34 -0.55 -12.95 24.61
N PHE A 35 -1.87 -12.98 24.43
CA PHE A 35 -2.75 -12.20 25.28
C PHE A 35 -2.90 -12.87 26.63
N THR A 36 -2.78 -12.10 27.69
CA THR A 36 -3.00 -12.52 29.06
C THR A 36 -4.15 -11.71 29.67
N GLU A 37 -4.92 -12.31 30.53
CA GLU A 37 -5.91 -11.58 31.31
C GLU A 37 -5.21 -10.70 32.36
N GLY A 38 -5.68 -9.48 32.52
CA GLY A 38 -5.16 -8.53 33.51
C GLY A 38 -5.46 -7.10 33.12
N ASP A 39 -5.57 -6.24 34.12
CA ASP A 39 -5.77 -4.82 33.92
C ASP A 39 -4.47 -4.14 33.51
N ARG A 40 -4.52 -3.35 32.44
CA ARG A 40 -3.40 -2.53 31.99
C ARG A 40 -3.87 -1.10 31.79
N GLU A 41 -3.18 -0.17 32.41
CA GLU A 41 -3.57 1.23 32.43
C GLU A 41 -3.01 2.05 31.25
N ASN A 42 -1.92 1.61 30.61
CA ASN A 42 -1.21 2.40 29.60
C ASN A 42 -0.88 1.57 28.35
N GLN A 43 -0.81 2.23 27.21
CA GLN A 43 -0.44 1.68 25.89
C GLN A 43 -1.32 0.50 25.45
N VAL A 44 -2.63 0.67 25.59
CA VAL A 44 -3.61 -0.33 25.21
C VAL A 44 -4.18 -0.03 23.83
N VAL A 45 -4.28 -1.05 22.98
CA VAL A 45 -5.03 -1.03 21.72
C VAL A 45 -6.21 -1.97 21.88
N ASN A 46 -7.42 -1.41 21.80
CA ASN A 46 -8.65 -2.20 21.84
C ASN A 46 -9.03 -2.64 20.41
N LEU A 47 -9.30 -3.92 20.23
CA LEU A 47 -9.75 -4.49 18.97
C LEU A 47 -11.21 -4.91 19.09
N TYR A 48 -12.02 -4.47 18.12
CA TYR A 48 -13.46 -4.75 18.04
C TYR A 48 -13.76 -5.48 16.72
N PRO A 49 -13.43 -6.75 16.61
CA PRO A 49 -13.57 -7.50 15.35
C PRO A 49 -15.02 -7.68 14.89
N GLU A 50 -15.98 -7.46 15.77
CA GLU A 50 -17.42 -7.48 15.46
C GLU A 50 -17.93 -6.17 14.84
N ILE A 51 -17.15 -5.09 14.92
CA ILE A 51 -17.50 -3.81 14.29
C ILE A 51 -16.82 -3.74 12.94
N THR A 52 -17.61 -3.77 11.89
CA THR A 52 -17.14 -3.69 10.51
C THR A 52 -17.59 -2.38 9.86
N TYR A 53 -16.74 -1.82 9.04
CA TYR A 53 -16.99 -0.63 8.23
C TYR A 53 -17.02 -1.02 6.76
N GLU A 54 -16.51 -0.15 5.88
CA GLU A 54 -16.42 -0.41 4.45
C GLU A 54 -15.52 -1.62 4.14
N THR A 55 -15.77 -2.24 3.00
CA THR A 55 -14.91 -3.30 2.49
C THR A 55 -13.59 -2.72 1.99
N PHE A 56 -12.49 -3.20 2.54
CA PHE A 56 -11.16 -2.83 2.04
C PHE A 56 -10.88 -3.56 0.71
N GLU A 57 -10.70 -2.79 -0.36
CA GLU A 57 -10.53 -3.36 -1.70
C GLU A 57 -9.07 -3.52 -2.12
N GLY A 58 -8.11 -2.88 -1.45
CA GLY A 58 -6.69 -3.07 -1.72
C GLY A 58 -5.84 -1.83 -1.49
N PHE A 59 -4.57 -1.98 -1.84
CA PHE A 59 -3.58 -0.91 -1.83
C PHE A 59 -3.21 -0.47 -3.25
N GLY A 60 -2.62 0.70 -3.35
CA GLY A 60 -2.09 1.21 -4.61
C GLY A 60 -1.03 2.27 -4.39
N GLY A 61 -0.48 2.76 -5.48
CA GLY A 61 0.54 3.81 -5.47
C GLY A 61 0.42 4.74 -6.66
N ALA A 62 1.21 5.81 -6.65
CA ALA A 62 1.30 6.75 -7.75
C ALA A 62 2.35 6.31 -8.78
N ILE A 63 1.99 6.37 -10.06
CA ILE A 63 2.91 6.29 -11.19
C ILE A 63 3.06 7.72 -11.71
N THR A 64 4.20 8.33 -11.42
CA THR A 64 4.52 9.70 -11.84
C THR A 64 5.44 9.68 -13.05
N GLN A 65 5.55 10.81 -13.76
CA GLN A 65 6.47 10.93 -14.88
C GLN A 65 7.92 10.60 -14.48
N GLY A 66 8.38 11.09 -13.32
CA GLY A 66 9.72 10.77 -12.80
C GLY A 66 9.91 9.27 -12.57
N ALA A 67 8.89 8.60 -12.01
CA ALA A 67 8.93 7.13 -11.86
C ALA A 67 8.97 6.41 -13.22
N GLY A 68 8.16 6.86 -14.17
CA GLY A 68 8.17 6.34 -15.55
C GLY A 68 9.52 6.56 -16.24
N TYR A 69 10.12 7.72 -16.06
CA TYR A 69 11.46 8.01 -16.60
C TYR A 69 12.51 7.04 -16.05
N VAL A 70 12.57 6.86 -14.73
CA VAL A 70 13.49 5.89 -14.12
C VAL A 70 13.23 4.47 -14.63
N TYR A 71 11.96 4.07 -14.68
CA TYR A 71 11.57 2.76 -15.21
C TYR A 71 12.04 2.58 -16.65
N SER A 72 11.92 3.60 -17.52
CA SER A 72 12.34 3.52 -18.92
C SER A 72 13.84 3.22 -19.08
N GLN A 73 14.66 3.68 -18.12
CA GLN A 73 16.13 3.49 -18.13
C GLN A 73 16.56 2.13 -17.55
N MET A 74 15.65 1.37 -16.94
CA MET A 74 16.00 0.07 -16.36
C MET A 74 16.21 -1.00 -17.43
N PRO A 75 17.10 -1.98 -17.19
CA PRO A 75 17.17 -3.22 -17.97
C PRO A 75 15.83 -3.99 -17.93
N GLU A 76 15.48 -4.69 -18.98
CA GLU A 76 14.21 -5.43 -19.08
C GLU A 76 13.99 -6.45 -17.96
N SER A 77 15.06 -7.07 -17.47
CA SER A 77 14.99 -8.00 -16.33
C SER A 77 14.57 -7.30 -15.03
N GLU A 78 15.05 -6.07 -14.82
CA GLU A 78 14.71 -5.26 -13.65
C GLU A 78 13.30 -4.69 -13.76
N LYS A 79 12.89 -4.25 -14.96
CA LYS A 79 11.50 -3.84 -15.23
C LYS A 79 10.52 -4.95 -14.88
N LYS A 80 10.79 -6.16 -15.33
CA LYS A 80 9.96 -7.32 -15.03
C LYS A 80 9.90 -7.60 -13.52
N ALA A 81 11.04 -7.63 -12.85
CA ALA A 81 11.13 -7.86 -11.41
C ALA A 81 10.37 -6.77 -10.61
N LEU A 82 10.46 -5.51 -11.04
CA LEU A 82 9.74 -4.40 -10.44
C LEU A 82 8.22 -4.59 -10.57
N MET A 83 7.73 -4.88 -11.79
CA MET A 83 6.31 -5.11 -12.02
C MET A 83 5.76 -6.29 -11.22
N GLU A 84 6.51 -7.39 -11.16
CA GLU A 84 6.15 -8.54 -10.33
C GLU A 84 6.10 -8.17 -8.85
N SER A 85 7.04 -7.34 -8.36
CA SER A 85 7.10 -6.94 -6.96
C SER A 85 5.89 -6.11 -6.54
N TYR A 86 5.39 -5.23 -7.41
CA TYR A 86 4.26 -4.37 -7.10
C TYR A 86 2.90 -5.03 -7.35
N PHE A 87 2.75 -5.77 -8.44
CA PHE A 87 1.44 -6.18 -8.93
C PHE A 87 1.12 -7.68 -8.78
N SER A 88 2.13 -8.52 -8.56
CA SER A 88 1.87 -9.96 -8.35
C SER A 88 1.06 -10.19 -7.07
N PRO A 89 0.06 -11.10 -7.10
CA PRO A 89 -0.72 -11.49 -5.92
C PRO A 89 0.12 -12.04 -4.76
N GLU A 90 1.29 -12.61 -5.05
CA GLU A 90 2.20 -13.17 -4.05
C GLU A 90 3.15 -12.13 -3.45
N ARG A 91 3.05 -10.85 -3.88
CA ARG A 91 3.91 -9.76 -3.46
C ARG A 91 3.11 -8.63 -2.84
N MET A 92 3.33 -7.38 -3.26
CA MET A 92 2.59 -6.23 -2.75
C MET A 92 1.12 -6.22 -3.18
N HIS A 93 0.82 -6.84 -4.31
CA HIS A 93 -0.52 -6.95 -4.85
C HIS A 93 -1.24 -5.61 -4.95
N TYR A 94 -0.59 -4.61 -5.55
CA TYR A 94 -1.24 -3.33 -5.81
C TYR A 94 -2.37 -3.50 -6.81
N GLN A 95 -3.56 -3.01 -6.44
CA GLN A 95 -4.81 -3.12 -7.22
C GLN A 95 -5.23 -1.78 -7.80
N PHE A 96 -4.62 -0.69 -7.31
CA PHE A 96 -4.91 0.66 -7.76
C PHE A 96 -3.63 1.40 -8.14
N VAL A 97 -3.75 2.24 -9.16
CA VAL A 97 -2.69 3.18 -9.53
C VAL A 97 -3.28 4.58 -9.67
N ARG A 98 -2.53 5.58 -9.28
CA ARG A 98 -2.85 6.99 -9.51
C ARG A 98 -1.86 7.55 -10.52
N ILE A 99 -2.36 8.12 -11.60
CA ILE A 99 -1.56 8.80 -12.61
C ILE A 99 -1.96 10.28 -12.60
N PRO A 100 -1.02 11.23 -12.44
CA PRO A 100 -1.29 12.66 -12.62
C PRO A 100 -1.68 12.94 -14.08
N ILE A 101 -2.66 13.82 -14.31
CA ILE A 101 -3.04 14.22 -15.68
C ILE A 101 -2.04 15.23 -16.22
N ASP A 102 -1.69 16.23 -15.44
CA ASP A 102 -0.65 17.22 -15.79
C ASP A 102 0.62 16.98 -14.99
N SER A 103 1.62 17.85 -15.18
CA SER A 103 2.83 17.82 -14.37
C SER A 103 2.53 17.97 -12.88
N CYS A 104 3.34 17.33 -12.06
CA CYS A 104 3.29 17.38 -10.60
C CYS A 104 4.71 17.55 -10.04
N ASP A 105 4.85 17.64 -8.72
CA ASP A 105 6.14 17.81 -8.04
C ASP A 105 7.17 16.70 -8.37
N PHE A 106 6.68 15.56 -8.87
CA PHE A 106 7.51 14.42 -9.29
C PHE A 106 7.62 14.29 -10.81
N SER A 107 7.44 15.38 -11.54
CA SER A 107 7.68 15.44 -12.98
C SER A 107 9.09 15.91 -13.29
N THR A 108 9.61 15.51 -14.46
CA THR A 108 10.93 15.92 -14.96
C THR A 108 10.94 17.36 -15.47
N GLY A 109 9.77 17.94 -15.68
CA GLY A 109 9.55 19.31 -16.10
C GLY A 109 8.06 19.67 -16.02
N GLN A 110 7.74 20.93 -16.32
CA GLN A 110 6.34 21.36 -16.40
C GLN A 110 5.78 21.00 -17.78
N TYR A 111 4.62 20.37 -17.78
CA TYR A 111 3.85 20.07 -18.99
C TYR A 111 2.36 20.06 -18.67
N GLN A 112 1.56 20.20 -19.73
CA GLN A 112 0.11 20.02 -19.70
C GLN A 112 -0.26 18.90 -20.68
N ALA A 113 -1.20 18.04 -20.30
CA ALA A 113 -1.65 16.95 -21.16
C ALA A 113 -2.42 17.46 -22.39
N VAL A 114 -3.00 18.66 -22.30
CA VAL A 114 -3.59 19.37 -23.42
C VAL A 114 -2.78 20.65 -23.64
N SER A 115 -2.09 20.74 -24.76
CA SER A 115 -1.15 21.84 -25.04
C SER A 115 -1.81 23.13 -25.50
N ASP A 116 -3.02 23.05 -26.09
CA ASP A 116 -3.82 24.18 -26.54
C ASP A 116 -4.98 24.43 -25.57
N PRO A 117 -5.01 25.55 -24.83
CA PRO A 117 -6.10 25.85 -23.89
C PRO A 117 -7.46 26.05 -24.56
N GLU A 118 -7.51 26.28 -25.87
CA GLU A 118 -8.75 26.40 -26.66
C GLU A 118 -9.23 25.06 -27.23
N ASP A 119 -8.47 23.99 -27.05
CA ASP A 119 -8.81 22.66 -27.52
C ASP A 119 -9.86 21.98 -26.63
N THR A 120 -11.10 22.27 -26.91
CA THR A 120 -12.25 21.65 -26.22
C THR A 120 -12.57 20.22 -26.67
N ALA A 121 -11.96 19.76 -27.76
CA ALA A 121 -12.12 18.43 -28.31
C ALA A 121 -11.02 17.46 -27.88
N PHE A 122 -10.02 17.94 -27.13
CA PHE A 122 -8.84 17.18 -26.68
C PHE A 122 -8.03 16.57 -27.83
N GLU A 123 -7.98 17.26 -28.99
CA GLU A 123 -7.21 16.80 -30.15
C GLU A 123 -5.69 16.92 -29.94
N THR A 124 -5.26 17.82 -29.03
CA THR A 124 -3.87 18.02 -28.65
C THR A 124 -3.48 17.26 -27.36
N PHE A 125 -4.36 16.34 -26.93
CA PHE A 125 -4.06 15.52 -25.76
C PHE A 125 -2.92 14.56 -26.04
N ASP A 126 -1.87 14.62 -25.21
CA ASP A 126 -0.71 13.73 -25.23
C ASP A 126 -0.38 13.27 -23.79
N PHE A 127 -0.13 11.96 -23.65
CA PHE A 127 0.04 11.37 -22.31
C PHE A 127 1.22 10.41 -22.25
#